data_fad5b277aac1d6621206408a68f1741a
#
_entry.id   fad5b277aac1d6621206408a68f1741a
#
_cell.length_a   1.000
_cell.length_b   1.000
_cell.length_c   1.000
_cell.angle_alpha   90.00
_cell.angle_beta   90.00
_cell.angle_gamma   90.00
#
_symmetry.space_group_name_H-M   'P 1'
#
loop_
_entity.id
_entity.type
_entity.pdbx_description
1 polymer ?
#
loop_
_entity_poly.entity_id
_entity_poly.type
_entity_poly.pdbx_seq_one_letter_code
_entity_poly.pdbx_strand_id
1 'polypeptide(L)'
;MSASKLEYIWLDGYKPTQSLRSKTKIEKNFSGKLEDCDMWSFDGSSTEQALGGSSDCLLKPVFICKDPGRKDAYLVMCEVLNADGTPHVSNGRATIEDDDNDFWFGFEQEYFLWNPNTNKPLGFPEGGYP
;
A
#
# COMPACT_ATOMS: atom_id res chain seq x y z
N MET A 1 -12.44 14.78 21.82
CA MET A 1 -11.31 13.91 21.42
C MET A 1 -11.67 13.30 20.09
N SER A 2 -10.90 13.59 19.04
CA SER A 2 -11.08 12.97 17.73
C SER A 2 -10.24 11.69 17.66
N ALA A 3 -10.75 10.66 16.98
CA ALA A 3 -10.03 9.43 16.72
C ALA A 3 -9.91 9.26 15.19
N SER A 4 -8.73 8.97 14.71
CA SER A 4 -8.44 8.75 13.31
C SER A 4 -8.03 7.30 13.04
N LYS A 5 -8.44 6.76 11.89
CA LYS A 5 -8.00 5.46 11.38
C LYS A 5 -6.78 5.68 10.51
N LEU A 6 -5.70 4.99 10.79
CA LEU A 6 -4.50 4.99 9.96
C LEU A 6 -4.33 3.60 9.36
N GLU A 7 -4.59 3.47 8.07
CA GLU A 7 -4.37 2.24 7.33
C GLU A 7 -2.97 2.24 6.73
N TYR A 8 -2.10 1.44 7.31
CA TYR A 8 -0.74 1.20 6.86
C TYR A 8 -0.76 0.20 5.73
N ILE A 9 -0.25 0.60 4.58
CA ILE A 9 -0.30 -0.17 3.32
C ILE A 9 1.12 -0.46 2.87
N TRP A 10 1.40 -1.70 2.45
CA TRP A 10 2.71 -2.10 1.92
C TRP A 10 2.56 -3.14 0.82
N LEU A 11 3.64 -3.37 0.08
CA LEU A 11 3.74 -4.44 -0.90
C LEU A 11 4.31 -5.70 -0.25
N ASP A 12 3.69 -6.86 -0.48
CA ASP A 12 4.14 -8.15 0.04
C ASP A 12 5.38 -8.69 -0.70
N GLY A 13 5.82 -9.89 -0.35
CA GLY A 13 6.99 -10.54 -0.95
C GLY A 13 6.67 -11.52 -2.08
N TYR A 14 5.40 -11.67 -2.46
CA TYR A 14 5.00 -12.63 -3.49
C TYR A 14 5.58 -12.31 -4.86
N LYS A 15 5.86 -13.33 -5.63
CA LYS A 15 6.39 -13.24 -7.00
C LYS A 15 5.48 -13.99 -7.98
N PRO A 16 5.42 -13.58 -9.24
CA PRO A 16 6.18 -12.50 -9.88
C PRO A 16 5.66 -11.11 -9.59
N THR A 17 4.45 -10.96 -9.04
CA THR A 17 3.79 -9.69 -8.78
C THR A 17 3.46 -9.56 -7.31
N GLN A 18 3.92 -8.48 -6.70
CA GLN A 18 3.58 -8.11 -5.32
C GLN A 18 2.14 -7.63 -5.23
N SER A 19 1.49 -7.94 -4.12
CA SER A 19 0.14 -7.46 -3.79
C SER A 19 0.18 -6.47 -2.65
N LEU A 20 -0.79 -5.57 -2.62
CA LEU A 20 -1.00 -4.65 -1.49
C LEU A 20 -1.52 -5.42 -0.28
N ARG A 21 -0.92 -5.14 0.86
CA ARG A 21 -1.37 -5.56 2.18
C ARG A 21 -1.68 -4.33 3.01
N SER A 22 -2.54 -4.48 4.00
CA SER A 22 -2.79 -3.39 4.94
C SER A 22 -3.12 -3.88 6.33
N LYS A 23 -2.93 -2.98 7.29
CA LYS A 23 -3.41 -3.09 8.67
C LYS A 23 -3.74 -1.71 9.20
N THR A 24 -4.74 -1.62 10.06
CA THR A 24 -5.26 -0.34 10.55
C THR A 24 -5.08 -0.20 12.05
N LYS A 25 -4.62 0.96 12.50
CA LYS A 25 -4.66 1.38 13.89
C LYS A 25 -5.53 2.61 14.09
N ILE A 26 -5.93 2.83 15.32
CA ILE A 26 -6.70 4.00 15.74
C ILE A 26 -5.79 4.91 16.55
N GLU A 27 -5.64 6.16 16.09
CA GLU A 27 -4.87 7.18 16.78
C GLU A 27 -5.78 8.29 17.28
N LYS A 28 -5.54 8.73 18.53
CA LYS A 28 -6.27 9.86 19.13
C LYS A 28 -5.54 11.15 18.83
N ASN A 29 -6.31 12.18 18.44
CA ASN A 29 -5.79 13.52 18.17
C ASN A 29 -4.64 13.54 17.13
N PHE A 30 -4.71 12.66 16.14
CA PHE A 30 -3.71 12.58 15.08
C PHE A 30 -3.67 13.88 14.25
N SER A 31 -2.47 14.36 13.97
CA SER A 31 -2.25 15.66 13.29
C SER A 31 -2.55 15.61 11.78
N GLY A 32 -2.52 14.42 11.18
CA GLY A 32 -2.60 14.24 9.73
C GLY A 32 -1.25 14.36 9.00
N LYS A 33 -0.14 14.40 9.73
CA LYS A 33 1.20 14.56 9.16
C LYS A 33 1.98 13.25 9.15
N LEU A 34 2.85 13.09 8.14
CA LEU A 34 3.69 11.90 7.99
C LEU A 34 4.67 11.71 9.16
N GLU A 35 5.24 12.81 9.66
CA GLU A 35 6.19 12.80 10.78
C GLU A 35 5.61 12.26 12.10
N ASP A 36 4.29 12.26 12.24
CA ASP A 36 3.58 11.73 13.41
C ASP A 36 3.07 10.29 13.17
N CYS A 37 3.44 9.67 12.06
CA CYS A 37 3.18 8.25 11.80
C CYS A 37 4.33 7.42 12.36
N ASP A 38 4.07 6.65 13.41
CA ASP A 38 5.08 5.74 13.98
C ASP A 38 5.41 4.59 13.03
N MET A 39 6.64 4.09 13.12
CA MET A 39 6.97 2.77 12.58
C MET A 39 6.11 1.71 13.28
N TRP A 40 5.73 0.67 12.51
CA TRP A 40 4.93 -0.42 13.04
C TRP A 40 5.50 -1.76 12.59
N SER A 41 5.35 -2.82 13.40
CA SER A 41 5.77 -4.16 13.04
C SER A 41 4.62 -5.00 12.50
N PHE A 42 4.97 -6.02 11.72
CA PHE A 42 4.03 -7.04 11.26
C PHE A 42 4.73 -8.39 11.12
N ASP A 43 3.95 -9.47 11.12
CA ASP A 43 4.43 -10.82 10.86
C ASP A 43 4.61 -11.04 9.35
N GLY A 44 5.86 -11.05 8.89
CA GLY A 44 6.21 -11.23 7.49
C GLY A 44 6.02 -12.65 6.97
N SER A 45 5.78 -13.64 7.83
CA SER A 45 5.60 -15.03 7.39
C SER A 45 4.35 -15.24 6.55
N SER A 46 3.29 -14.47 6.83
CA SER A 46 2.03 -14.51 6.08
C SER A 46 2.06 -13.74 4.76
N THR A 47 3.14 -13.02 4.49
CA THR A 47 3.29 -12.14 3.33
C THR A 47 4.51 -12.49 2.46
N GLU A 48 5.11 -13.69 2.65
CA GLU A 48 6.34 -14.13 1.96
C GLU A 48 7.53 -13.17 2.17
N GLN A 49 7.62 -12.55 3.33
CA GLN A 49 8.67 -11.57 3.67
C GLN A 49 9.56 -12.02 4.83
N ALA A 50 9.21 -13.11 5.52
CA ALA A 50 10.05 -13.69 6.57
C ALA A 50 9.81 -15.19 6.74
N LEU A 51 10.77 -15.87 7.34
CA LEU A 51 10.62 -17.26 7.76
C LEU A 51 10.02 -17.32 9.17
N GLY A 52 9.20 -18.35 9.44
CA GLY A 52 8.40 -18.45 10.67
C GLY A 52 9.18 -18.43 12.01
N GLY A 53 10.50 -18.61 12.00
CA GLY A 53 11.33 -18.54 13.20
C GLY A 53 11.87 -17.15 13.55
N SER A 54 11.79 -16.17 12.62
CA SER A 54 12.16 -14.78 12.82
C SER A 54 11.31 -13.93 11.86
N SER A 55 10.06 -13.73 12.22
CA SER A 55 9.03 -13.27 11.31
C SER A 55 8.72 -11.76 11.37
N ASP A 56 9.35 -11.04 12.30
CA ASP A 56 9.09 -9.60 12.45
C ASP A 56 9.72 -8.79 11.34
N CYS A 57 8.87 -8.05 10.64
CA CYS A 57 9.24 -6.99 9.70
C CYS A 57 8.71 -5.65 10.19
N LEU A 58 9.30 -4.55 9.71
CA LEU A 58 8.90 -3.20 10.07
C LEU A 58 8.26 -2.50 8.87
N LEU A 59 7.24 -1.70 9.16
CA LEU A 59 6.60 -0.77 8.24
C LEU A 59 7.10 0.64 8.56
N LYS A 60 7.84 1.23 7.62
CA LYS A 60 8.28 2.62 7.71
C LYS A 60 7.39 3.50 6.86
N PRO A 61 6.59 4.41 7.46
CA PRO A 61 5.77 5.36 6.71
C PRO A 61 6.61 6.23 5.77
N VAL A 62 6.18 6.35 4.51
CA VAL A 62 6.86 7.16 3.49
C VAL A 62 5.94 8.15 2.79
N PHE A 63 4.62 7.96 2.90
CA PHE A 63 3.63 8.88 2.36
C PHE A 63 2.32 8.76 3.11
N ILE A 64 1.58 9.85 3.22
CA ILE A 64 0.25 9.88 3.83
C ILE A 64 -0.71 10.72 2.99
N CYS A 65 -1.96 10.27 2.88
CA CYS A 65 -3.06 11.07 2.37
C CYS A 65 -4.35 10.76 3.12
N LYS A 66 -5.35 11.67 3.00
CA LYS A 66 -6.69 11.39 3.51
C LYS A 66 -7.31 10.24 2.71
N ASP A 67 -7.99 9.34 3.40
CA ASP A 67 -8.77 8.30 2.76
C ASP A 67 -10.01 8.91 2.08
N PRO A 68 -10.18 8.78 0.77
CA PRO A 68 -11.32 9.36 0.09
C PRO A 68 -12.65 8.65 0.37
N GLY A 69 -12.58 7.40 0.86
CA GLY A 69 -13.76 6.55 1.09
C GLY A 69 -14.23 6.50 2.55
N ARG A 70 -13.43 7.00 3.51
CA ARG A 70 -13.73 6.88 4.94
C ARG A 70 -13.49 8.19 5.69
N LYS A 71 -14.45 8.55 6.55
CA LYS A 71 -14.34 9.73 7.41
C LYS A 71 -13.28 9.50 8.51
N ASP A 72 -12.53 10.55 8.83
CA ASP A 72 -11.49 10.56 9.87
C ASP A 72 -10.48 9.41 9.67
N ALA A 73 -10.08 9.18 8.41
CA ALA A 73 -9.19 8.10 8.03
C ALA A 73 -8.07 8.59 7.09
N TYR A 74 -6.94 7.90 7.18
CA TYR A 74 -5.75 8.17 6.39
C TYR A 74 -5.21 6.87 5.82
N LEU A 75 -4.67 6.95 4.59
CA LEU A 75 -3.88 5.91 3.96
C LEU A 75 -2.41 6.27 4.16
N VAL A 76 -1.65 5.35 4.74
CA VAL A 76 -0.23 5.53 5.06
C VAL A 76 0.56 4.50 4.26
N MET A 77 1.20 4.94 3.17
CA MET A 77 2.08 4.07 2.39
C MET A 77 3.38 3.83 3.14
N CYS A 78 3.80 2.57 3.18
CA CYS A 78 4.99 2.14 3.92
C CYS A 78 5.96 1.38 3.01
N GLU A 79 7.24 1.51 3.30
CA GLU A 79 8.27 0.60 2.85
C GLU A 79 8.54 -0.46 3.93
N VAL A 80 8.99 -1.64 3.49
CA VAL A 80 9.27 -2.77 4.38
C VAL A 80 10.75 -2.80 4.74
N LEU A 81 11.03 -2.93 6.05
CA LEU A 81 12.37 -3.11 6.58
C LEU A 81 12.45 -4.44 7.33
N ASN A 82 13.66 -4.97 7.42
CA ASN A 82 14.01 -6.05 8.34
C ASN A 82 13.89 -5.58 9.80
N ALA A 83 13.88 -6.51 10.75
CA ALA A 83 13.78 -6.18 12.17
C ALA A 83 14.95 -5.30 12.67
N ASP A 84 16.10 -5.34 12.02
CA ASP A 84 17.27 -4.51 12.31
C ASP A 84 17.22 -3.11 11.68
N GLY A 85 16.15 -2.79 10.94
CA GLY A 85 15.94 -1.51 10.26
C GLY A 85 16.58 -1.39 8.89
N THR A 86 17.26 -2.42 8.39
CA THR A 86 17.77 -2.43 7.01
C THR A 86 16.64 -2.69 6.00
N PRO A 87 16.74 -2.19 4.75
CA PRO A 87 15.74 -2.46 3.74
C PRO A 87 15.54 -3.96 3.52
N HIS A 88 14.27 -4.40 3.52
CA HIS A 88 13.95 -5.78 3.20
C HIS A 88 14.17 -6.06 1.70
N VAL A 89 14.54 -7.29 1.33
CA VAL A 89 14.81 -7.68 -0.06
C VAL A 89 13.62 -7.44 -1.02
N SER A 90 12.39 -7.43 -0.51
CA SER A 90 11.19 -7.08 -1.29
C SER A 90 10.92 -5.58 -1.40
N ASN A 91 11.73 -4.74 -0.75
CA ASN A 91 11.54 -3.29 -0.73
C ASN A 91 12.15 -2.64 -1.98
N GLY A 92 11.40 -2.64 -3.09
CA GLY A 92 11.83 -2.00 -4.33
C GLY A 92 12.03 -0.48 -4.21
N ARG A 93 11.31 0.18 -3.28
CA ARG A 93 11.47 1.62 -3.06
C ARG A 93 12.88 1.99 -2.60
N ALA A 94 13.50 1.16 -1.76
CA ALA A 94 14.85 1.41 -1.26
C ALA A 94 15.95 1.33 -2.33
N THR A 95 15.63 0.83 -3.53
CA THR A 95 16.57 0.76 -4.67
C THR A 95 16.42 1.93 -5.63
N ILE A 96 15.44 2.82 -5.40
CA ILE A 96 15.23 4.01 -6.23
C ILE A 96 16.21 5.07 -5.76
N GLU A 97 17.10 5.47 -6.66
CA GLU A 97 17.99 6.62 -6.46
C GLU A 97 17.25 7.90 -6.88
N ASP A 98 17.33 8.93 -6.03
CA ASP A 98 16.85 10.27 -6.37
C ASP A 98 17.98 10.96 -7.14
N ASP A 99 17.94 10.86 -8.45
CA ASP A 99 19.04 11.24 -9.33
C ASP A 99 18.83 12.56 -10.07
N ASP A 100 17.96 13.44 -9.62
CA ASP A 100 17.69 14.79 -10.17
C ASP A 100 17.58 14.86 -11.72
N ASN A 101 17.25 13.74 -12.38
CA ASN A 101 17.21 13.66 -13.85
C ASN A 101 15.96 14.28 -14.48
N ASP A 102 15.14 14.99 -13.72
CA ASP A 102 13.93 15.69 -14.17
C ASP A 102 12.98 14.82 -15.02
N PHE A 103 12.91 13.52 -14.75
CA PHE A 103 11.98 12.64 -15.45
C PHE A 103 10.53 12.98 -15.09
N TRP A 104 9.70 13.04 -16.11
CA TRP A 104 8.27 13.21 -15.96
C TRP A 104 7.59 11.86 -16.04
N PHE A 105 6.78 11.53 -15.04
CA PHE A 105 5.98 10.31 -14.98
C PHE A 105 4.50 10.65 -15.02
N GLY A 106 3.74 9.89 -15.80
CA GLY A 106 2.29 9.93 -15.82
C GLY A 106 1.74 8.52 -15.64
N PHE A 107 0.60 8.41 -14.95
CA PHE A 107 -0.10 7.16 -14.79
C PHE A 107 -1.48 7.28 -15.41
N GLU A 108 -1.84 6.33 -16.24
CA GLU A 108 -3.19 6.18 -16.77
C GLU A 108 -3.84 4.99 -16.09
N GLN A 109 -5.03 5.20 -15.53
CA GLN A 109 -5.81 4.12 -14.95
C GLN A 109 -6.93 3.76 -15.90
N GLU A 110 -6.83 2.57 -16.51
CA GLU A 110 -7.82 2.05 -17.44
C GLU A 110 -8.60 0.92 -16.80
N TYR A 111 -9.92 0.92 -16.98
CA TYR A 111 -10.79 -0.14 -16.47
C TYR A 111 -12.09 -0.23 -17.27
N PHE A 112 -12.69 -1.40 -17.25
CA PHE A 112 -14.06 -1.62 -17.74
C PHE A 112 -15.00 -1.82 -16.56
N LEU A 113 -16.18 -1.21 -16.66
CA LEU A 113 -17.28 -1.57 -15.78
C LEU A 113 -17.82 -2.93 -16.22
N TRP A 114 -17.99 -3.84 -15.27
CA TRP A 114 -18.39 -5.22 -15.55
C TRP A 114 -19.74 -5.55 -14.96
N ASN A 115 -20.60 -6.19 -15.74
CA ASN A 115 -21.87 -6.69 -15.26
C ASN A 115 -21.74 -8.16 -14.83
N PRO A 116 -21.77 -8.49 -13.53
CA PRO A 116 -21.58 -9.85 -13.04
C PRO A 116 -22.72 -10.81 -13.44
N ASN A 117 -23.93 -10.28 -13.69
CA ASN A 117 -25.08 -11.11 -14.06
C ASN A 117 -25.03 -11.61 -15.50
N THR A 118 -24.50 -10.82 -16.40
CA THR A 118 -24.36 -11.17 -17.82
C THR A 118 -22.97 -11.64 -18.18
N ASN A 119 -22.01 -11.48 -17.28
CA ASN A 119 -20.59 -11.74 -17.48
C ASN A 119 -20.01 -11.00 -18.71
N LYS A 120 -20.39 -9.73 -18.88
CA LYS A 120 -19.99 -8.88 -19.99
C LYS A 120 -19.62 -7.47 -19.51
N PRO A 121 -18.77 -6.75 -20.27
CA PRO A 121 -18.54 -5.33 -20.04
C PRO A 121 -19.83 -4.52 -20.20
N LEU A 122 -20.02 -3.51 -19.34
CA LEU A 122 -21.11 -2.56 -19.50
C LEU A 122 -20.84 -1.61 -20.67
N GLY A 123 -21.91 -1.25 -21.39
CA GLY A 123 -21.82 -0.29 -22.51
C GLY A 123 -21.36 -0.87 -23.84
N PHE A 124 -21.06 -2.15 -23.89
CA PHE A 124 -20.74 -2.84 -25.16
C PHE A 124 -21.99 -3.46 -25.78
N PRO A 125 -22.13 -3.44 -27.12
CA PRO A 125 -23.24 -4.09 -27.80
C PRO A 125 -23.27 -5.59 -27.56
N GLU A 126 -24.46 -6.20 -27.53
CA GLU A 126 -24.58 -7.65 -27.47
C GLU A 126 -23.99 -8.29 -28.74
N GLY A 127 -22.96 -9.13 -28.55
CA GLY A 127 -22.30 -9.83 -29.64
C GLY A 127 -21.36 -9.00 -30.51
N GLY A 128 -21.05 -7.76 -30.10
CA GLY A 128 -20.16 -6.87 -30.82
C GLY A 128 -18.86 -6.54 -30.07
N TYR A 129 -17.89 -6.07 -30.83
CA TYR A 129 -16.72 -5.37 -30.31
C TYR A 129 -17.05 -3.87 -30.20
N PRO A 130 -16.31 -3.14 -29.33
CA PRO A 130 -16.45 -1.69 -29.25
C PRO A 130 -16.06 -1.00 -30.54
#